data_4ff52568e39b1812d06bab093a3b4f79
#
_entry.id   4ff52568e39b1812d06bab093a3b4f79
#
_cell.length_a   1.000
_cell.length_b   1.000
_cell.length_c   1.000
_cell.angle_alpha   90.00
_cell.angle_beta   90.00
_cell.angle_gamma   90.00
#
_symmetry.space_group_name_H-M   'P 1'
#
loop_
_entity.id
_entity.type
_entity.pdbx_description
1 polymer ?
#
loop_
_entity_poly.entity_id
_entity_poly.type
_entity_poly.pdbx_seq_one_letter_code
_entity_poly.pdbx_strand_id
1 'polypeptide(L)'
;MATLVSPGVDISVSDESFYSPGGPGTVPLIVIATAKNKSNPDGSGLAPYSKTATDNQLYLITSQRELLQQYGNPKFYSTGGTPQHGYELNEYGLLAAHSFLGLASRAYVLRANVDLDELKPLTNAPSADPADDTIWVDSSATKWGIFEYSN
;
A
#
# COMPACT_ATOMS: atom_id res chain seq x y z
N MET A 1 -21.11 -46.60 -32.23
CA MET A 1 -22.43 -46.29 -31.63
C MET A 1 -22.84 -47.47 -30.79
N ALA A 2 -22.91 -47.28 -29.49
CA ALA A 2 -23.44 -48.32 -28.59
C ALA A 2 -24.97 -48.24 -28.64
N THR A 3 -25.64 -49.29 -29.11
CA THR A 3 -27.10 -49.38 -29.08
C THR A 3 -27.53 -49.82 -27.68
N LEU A 4 -28.19 -48.97 -26.96
CA LEU A 4 -28.84 -49.28 -25.68
C LEU A 4 -29.99 -50.27 -25.94
N VAL A 5 -29.91 -51.45 -25.32
CA VAL A 5 -30.91 -52.54 -25.49
C VAL A 5 -32.00 -52.46 -24.38
N SER A 6 -31.91 -51.58 -23.45
CA SER A 6 -32.92 -51.32 -22.39
C SER A 6 -33.04 -49.82 -22.09
N PRO A 7 -34.18 -49.36 -21.53
CA PRO A 7 -34.34 -47.98 -21.13
C PRO A 7 -33.28 -47.61 -20.09
N GLY A 8 -32.36 -46.76 -20.46
CA GLY A 8 -31.29 -46.24 -19.65
C GLY A 8 -31.19 -44.73 -19.84
N VAL A 9 -30.55 -44.05 -18.90
CA VAL A 9 -30.23 -42.60 -19.00
C VAL A 9 -28.79 -42.50 -19.51
N ASP A 10 -28.63 -41.88 -20.68
CA ASP A 10 -27.29 -41.49 -21.17
C ASP A 10 -27.01 -40.06 -20.67
N ILE A 11 -25.95 -39.93 -19.86
CA ILE A 11 -25.51 -38.66 -19.35
C ILE A 11 -24.20 -38.33 -20.04
N SER A 12 -24.21 -37.34 -20.92
CA SER A 12 -22.99 -36.74 -21.43
C SER A 12 -22.68 -35.49 -20.56
N VAL A 13 -21.51 -35.47 -19.92
CA VAL A 13 -20.99 -34.33 -19.23
C VAL A 13 -20.13 -33.55 -20.22
N SER A 14 -20.58 -32.36 -20.63
CA SER A 14 -19.78 -31.39 -21.35
C SER A 14 -19.17 -30.42 -20.35
N ASP A 15 -17.86 -30.41 -20.24
CA ASP A 15 -17.18 -29.38 -19.44
C ASP A 15 -17.10 -28.09 -20.29
N GLU A 16 -17.99 -27.14 -20.01
CA GLU A 16 -18.03 -25.82 -20.63
C GLU A 16 -17.20 -24.78 -19.86
N SER A 17 -16.40 -25.22 -18.89
CA SER A 17 -15.46 -24.31 -18.22
C SER A 17 -14.39 -23.88 -19.23
N PHE A 18 -14.62 -22.74 -19.87
CA PHE A 18 -13.60 -22.02 -20.62
C PHE A 18 -12.50 -21.57 -19.64
N TYR A 19 -11.52 -22.42 -19.42
CA TYR A 19 -10.24 -21.96 -18.90
C TYR A 19 -9.56 -21.19 -20.06
N SER A 20 -9.91 -19.93 -20.21
CA SER A 20 -9.09 -19.03 -21.00
C SER A 20 -7.74 -18.97 -20.29
N PRO A 21 -6.64 -19.51 -20.87
CA PRO A 21 -5.33 -19.23 -20.33
C PRO A 21 -5.21 -17.70 -20.33
N GLY A 22 -5.23 -17.09 -19.14
CA GLY A 22 -5.11 -15.65 -19.03
C GLY A 22 -3.90 -15.24 -19.86
N GLY A 23 -4.13 -14.39 -20.85
CA GLY A 23 -3.04 -13.76 -21.60
C GLY A 23 -2.00 -13.21 -20.60
N PRO A 24 -0.79 -12.85 -21.00
CA PRO A 24 0.22 -12.34 -20.10
C PRO A 24 -0.41 -11.21 -19.29
N GLY A 25 -0.81 -11.55 -18.05
CA GLY A 25 -1.61 -10.66 -17.21
C GLY A 25 -0.81 -9.37 -16.99
N THR A 26 -1.44 -8.24 -17.22
CA THR A 26 -0.86 -6.94 -16.88
C THR A 26 -0.43 -6.97 -15.43
N VAL A 27 0.84 -6.71 -15.17
CA VAL A 27 1.37 -6.56 -13.81
C VAL A 27 1.08 -5.14 -13.37
N PRO A 28 0.25 -4.91 -12.36
CA PRO A 28 -0.07 -3.56 -11.91
C PRO A 28 1.13 -2.90 -11.23
N LEU A 29 1.17 -1.58 -11.30
CA LEU A 29 2.05 -0.73 -10.52
C LEU A 29 1.27 -0.16 -9.34
N ILE A 30 1.81 -0.33 -8.14
CA ILE A 30 1.28 0.25 -6.91
C ILE A 30 2.31 1.26 -6.37
N VAL A 31 1.90 2.50 -6.26
CA VAL A 31 2.71 3.56 -5.63
C VAL A 31 2.25 3.70 -4.18
N ILE A 32 3.20 3.62 -3.25
CA ILE A 32 2.93 3.72 -1.82
C ILE A 32 3.74 4.85 -1.19
N ALA A 33 3.13 5.51 -0.21
CA ALA A 33 3.83 6.37 0.73
C ALA A 33 3.95 5.63 2.06
N THR A 34 5.15 5.44 2.56
CA THR A 34 5.43 4.76 3.83
C THR A 34 6.69 5.33 4.46
N ALA A 35 6.78 5.23 5.78
CA ALA A 35 7.91 5.76 6.54
C ALA A 35 9.25 5.18 6.07
N LYS A 36 10.29 5.99 6.17
CA LYS A 36 11.67 5.59 5.88
C LYS A 36 12.25 4.76 7.03
N ASN A 37 13.20 3.89 6.70
CA ASN A 37 14.00 3.12 7.67
C ASN A 37 13.16 2.31 8.67
N LYS A 38 12.12 1.66 8.18
CA LYS A 38 11.27 0.78 8.99
C LYS A 38 12.01 -0.50 9.34
N SER A 39 11.67 -1.06 10.49
CA SER A 39 12.20 -2.37 10.91
C SER A 39 11.54 -3.50 10.13
N ASN A 40 12.29 -4.55 9.88
CA ASN A 40 11.75 -5.82 9.39
C ASN A 40 10.74 -6.39 10.41
N PRO A 41 9.72 -7.13 9.94
CA PRO A 41 8.76 -7.78 10.81
C PRO A 41 9.38 -8.74 11.83
N ASP A 42 10.52 -9.34 11.50
CA ASP A 42 11.27 -10.28 12.36
C ASP A 42 12.27 -9.59 13.31
N GLY A 43 12.40 -8.26 13.24
CA GLY A 43 13.33 -7.50 14.04
C GLY A 43 14.81 -7.62 13.64
N SER A 44 15.12 -8.28 12.51
CA SER A 44 16.50 -8.53 12.07
C SER A 44 17.24 -7.31 11.51
N GLY A 45 16.62 -6.13 11.57
CA GLY A 45 17.20 -4.89 11.06
C GLY A 45 16.19 -4.06 10.27
N LEU A 46 16.68 -3.24 9.34
CA LEU A 46 15.84 -2.38 8.51
C LEU A 46 15.30 -3.13 7.29
N ALA A 47 14.03 -2.93 7.02
CA ALA A 47 13.39 -3.41 5.81
C ALA A 47 14.08 -2.81 4.55
N PRO A 48 14.60 -3.64 3.63
CA PRO A 48 15.51 -3.19 2.58
C PRO A 48 14.97 -2.07 1.70
N TYR A 49 13.69 -2.16 1.28
CA TYR A 49 13.07 -1.19 0.38
C TYR A 49 12.40 -0.02 1.11
N SER A 50 12.53 0.05 2.43
CA SER A 50 12.17 1.23 3.21
C SER A 50 13.32 2.22 3.41
N LYS A 51 14.54 1.88 2.98
CA LYS A 51 15.72 2.74 3.12
C LYS A 51 15.62 3.94 2.18
N THR A 52 16.18 5.07 2.60
CA THR A 52 16.24 6.30 1.80
C THR A 52 16.89 6.06 0.43
N ALA A 53 17.93 5.23 0.37
CA ALA A 53 18.63 4.93 -0.89
C ALA A 53 17.77 4.17 -1.92
N THR A 54 16.60 3.66 -1.52
CA THR A 54 15.68 2.91 -2.39
C THR A 54 14.41 3.69 -2.75
N ASP A 55 14.39 4.99 -2.46
CA ASP A 55 13.28 5.87 -2.82
C ASP A 55 13.10 5.91 -4.34
N ASN A 56 11.85 5.95 -4.78
CA ASN A 56 11.48 6.00 -6.20
C ASN A 56 12.02 4.83 -7.06
N GLN A 57 12.46 3.74 -6.44
CA GLN A 57 12.86 2.54 -7.16
C GLN A 57 11.69 1.56 -7.26
N LEU A 58 11.63 0.89 -8.41
CA LEU A 58 10.58 -0.05 -8.75
C LEU A 58 11.02 -1.48 -8.44
N TYR A 59 10.23 -2.18 -7.64
CA TYR A 59 10.49 -3.58 -7.28
C TYR A 59 9.30 -4.48 -7.60
N LEU A 60 9.58 -5.66 -8.15
CA LEU A 60 8.58 -6.68 -8.35
C LEU A 60 8.38 -7.46 -7.03
N ILE A 61 7.17 -7.45 -6.52
CA ILE A 61 6.77 -8.16 -5.31
C ILE A 61 5.76 -9.26 -5.69
N THR A 62 5.98 -10.46 -5.17
CA THR A 62 5.24 -11.67 -5.57
C THR A 62 4.36 -12.24 -4.47
N SER A 63 4.43 -11.71 -3.24
CA SER A 63 3.62 -12.18 -2.13
C SER A 63 3.46 -11.12 -1.03
N GLN A 64 2.40 -11.30 -0.23
CA GLN A 64 2.18 -10.47 0.97
C GLN A 64 3.36 -10.53 1.95
N ARG A 65 3.91 -11.72 2.14
CA ARG A 65 5.05 -11.92 3.04
C ARG A 65 6.28 -11.14 2.56
N GLU A 66 6.59 -11.23 1.28
CA GLU A 66 7.70 -10.50 0.67
C GLU A 66 7.50 -8.98 0.82
N LEU A 67 6.28 -8.48 0.57
CA LEU A 67 5.97 -7.07 0.76
C LEU A 67 6.33 -6.59 2.18
N LEU A 68 5.90 -7.32 3.19
CA LEU A 68 6.17 -6.95 4.58
C LEU A 68 7.66 -7.08 4.95
N GLN A 69 8.35 -8.07 4.42
CA GLN A 69 9.79 -8.22 4.63
C GLN A 69 10.59 -7.09 3.98
N GLN A 70 10.16 -6.59 2.83
CA GLN A 70 10.87 -5.56 2.09
C GLN A 70 10.52 -4.13 2.54
N TYR A 71 9.26 -3.86 2.92
CA TYR A 71 8.78 -2.51 3.27
C TYR A 71 8.43 -2.35 4.76
N GLY A 72 8.47 -3.42 5.56
CA GLY A 72 8.04 -3.43 6.96
C GLY A 72 6.51 -3.50 7.10
N ASN A 73 6.03 -3.69 8.34
CA ASN A 73 4.60 -3.72 8.62
C ASN A 73 3.94 -2.36 8.41
N PRO A 74 2.69 -2.29 7.92
CA PRO A 74 1.93 -1.06 7.88
C PRO A 74 1.84 -0.42 9.27
N LYS A 75 2.08 0.88 9.36
CA LYS A 75 2.04 1.62 10.61
C LYS A 75 0.75 2.43 10.71
N PHE A 76 0.09 2.31 11.85
CA PHE A 76 -1.12 3.07 12.17
C PHE A 76 -0.92 3.82 13.49
N TYR A 77 -1.42 5.03 13.54
CA TYR A 77 -1.33 5.87 14.71
C TYR A 77 -2.42 5.56 15.72
N SER A 78 -2.07 5.60 16.98
CA SER A 78 -3.00 5.41 18.09
C SER A 78 -2.70 6.43 19.19
N THR A 79 -3.75 6.87 19.88
CA THR A 79 -3.64 7.72 21.07
C THR A 79 -4.24 6.97 22.24
N GLY A 80 -3.45 6.75 23.29
CA GLY A 80 -3.89 5.99 24.46
C GLY A 80 -4.38 4.56 24.14
N GLY A 81 -3.80 3.93 23.11
CA GLY A 81 -4.20 2.58 22.65
C GLY A 81 -5.41 2.56 21.71
N THR A 82 -6.03 3.70 21.43
CA THR A 82 -7.15 3.80 20.48
C THR A 82 -6.65 4.18 19.10
N PRO A 83 -6.92 3.37 18.04
CA PRO A 83 -6.52 3.72 16.67
C PRO A 83 -7.16 5.04 16.21
N GLN A 84 -6.37 5.87 15.57
CA GLN A 84 -6.82 7.14 14.98
C GLN A 84 -7.09 6.91 13.50
N HIS A 85 -8.35 6.59 13.17
CA HIS A 85 -8.77 6.45 11.78
C HIS A 85 -8.78 7.81 11.08
N GLY A 86 -8.30 7.83 9.83
CA GLY A 86 -8.20 9.07 9.06
C GLY A 86 -6.98 9.94 9.40
N TYR A 87 -6.07 9.46 10.24
CA TYR A 87 -4.81 10.14 10.47
C TYR A 87 -3.95 10.06 9.19
N GLU A 88 -3.42 11.20 8.75
CA GLU A 88 -2.77 11.35 7.43
C GLU A 88 -1.55 10.45 7.26
N LEU A 89 -0.84 10.15 8.34
CA LEU A 89 0.34 9.29 8.31
C LEU A 89 0.04 7.81 8.47
N ASN A 90 -1.24 7.41 8.48
CA ASN A 90 -1.59 6.00 8.44
C ASN A 90 -1.24 5.39 7.09
N GLU A 91 -0.51 4.29 7.10
CA GLU A 91 0.01 3.66 5.90
C GLU A 91 -1.04 2.79 5.18
N TYR A 92 -2.17 3.41 4.81
CA TYR A 92 -3.24 2.73 4.08
C TYR A 92 -2.80 2.22 2.70
N GLY A 93 -1.87 2.92 2.03
CA GLY A 93 -1.33 2.49 0.75
C GLY A 93 -0.58 1.15 0.84
N LEU A 94 0.24 0.98 1.88
CA LEU A 94 0.94 -0.28 2.12
C LEU A 94 -0.03 -1.40 2.52
N LEU A 95 -1.07 -1.10 3.31
CA LEU A 95 -2.13 -2.05 3.64
C LEU A 95 -2.93 -2.47 2.40
N ALA A 96 -3.25 -1.53 1.52
CA ALA A 96 -3.94 -1.82 0.25
C ALA A 96 -3.10 -2.71 -0.67
N ALA A 97 -1.79 -2.44 -0.78
CA ALA A 97 -0.85 -3.28 -1.53
C ALA A 97 -0.79 -4.70 -0.95
N HIS A 98 -0.75 -4.82 0.39
CA HIS A 98 -0.79 -6.11 1.07
C HIS A 98 -2.09 -6.87 0.76
N SER A 99 -3.24 -6.21 0.84
CA SER A 99 -4.55 -6.82 0.54
C SER A 99 -4.65 -7.25 -0.93
N PHE A 100 -4.15 -6.42 -1.85
CA PHE A 100 -4.10 -6.75 -3.27
C PHE A 100 -3.28 -8.02 -3.55
N LEU A 101 -2.10 -8.15 -2.95
CA LEU A 101 -1.23 -9.33 -3.10
C LEU A 101 -1.80 -10.59 -2.43
N GLY A 102 -2.86 -10.47 -1.65
CA GLY A 102 -3.63 -11.62 -1.16
C GLY A 102 -4.51 -12.28 -2.22
N LEU A 103 -4.84 -11.54 -3.28
CA LEU A 103 -5.65 -12.01 -4.39
C LEU A 103 -4.85 -12.13 -5.69
N ALA A 104 -3.83 -11.28 -5.88
CA ALA A 104 -2.98 -11.24 -7.05
C ALA A 104 -1.64 -11.94 -6.80
N SER A 105 -1.06 -12.52 -7.85
CA SER A 105 0.20 -13.24 -7.76
C SER A 105 1.44 -12.35 -7.76
N ARG A 106 1.33 -11.08 -8.17
CA ARG A 106 2.46 -10.14 -8.28
C ARG A 106 2.01 -8.72 -8.55
N ALA A 107 2.84 -7.76 -8.15
CA ALA A 107 2.72 -6.35 -8.48
C ALA A 107 4.09 -5.69 -8.51
N TYR A 108 4.26 -4.66 -9.31
CA TYR A 108 5.34 -3.72 -9.11
C TYR A 108 4.98 -2.74 -8.00
N VAL A 109 5.88 -2.55 -7.05
CA VAL A 109 5.68 -1.62 -5.93
C VAL A 109 6.79 -0.58 -5.96
N LEU A 110 6.40 0.68 -5.86
CA LEU A 110 7.28 1.83 -5.80
C LEU A 110 6.96 2.63 -4.54
N ARG A 111 7.98 2.88 -3.71
CA ARG A 111 7.86 3.81 -2.60
C ARG A 111 8.20 5.22 -3.08
N ALA A 112 7.20 6.10 -3.06
CA ALA A 112 7.41 7.50 -3.39
C ALA A 112 8.32 8.18 -2.35
N ASN A 113 9.21 9.04 -2.81
CA ASN A 113 10.01 9.89 -1.91
C ASN A 113 9.17 11.07 -1.48
N VAL A 114 8.36 10.85 -0.44
CA VAL A 114 7.54 11.90 0.18
C VAL A 114 8.11 12.25 1.56
N ASP A 115 8.07 13.50 1.91
CA ASP A 115 8.37 13.93 3.27
C ASP A 115 7.09 13.82 4.11
N LEU A 116 7.05 12.79 4.96
CA LEU A 116 5.90 12.58 5.84
C LEU A 116 5.86 13.58 7.00
N ASP A 117 6.95 14.30 7.25
CA ASP A 117 6.97 15.31 8.30
C ASP A 117 6.20 16.57 7.89
N GLU A 118 6.10 16.85 6.60
CA GLU A 118 5.25 17.92 6.06
C GLU A 118 3.75 17.68 6.29
N LEU A 119 3.34 16.41 6.41
CA LEU A 119 1.94 16.05 6.63
C LEU A 119 1.51 16.05 8.09
N LYS A 120 2.43 16.35 9.03
CA LYS A 120 2.09 16.39 10.46
C LYS A 120 1.31 17.64 10.78
N PRO A 121 0.14 17.53 11.42
CA PRO A 121 -0.57 18.69 11.89
C PRO A 121 0.27 19.46 12.93
N LEU A 122 0.38 20.75 12.76
CA LEU A 122 1.08 21.65 13.65
C LEU A 122 0.07 22.51 14.42
N THR A 123 0.39 22.84 15.67
CA THR A 123 -0.42 23.78 16.46
C THR A 123 -0.16 25.24 16.07
N ASN A 124 0.97 25.49 15.42
CA ASN A 124 1.41 26.81 14.97
C ASN A 124 2.07 26.67 13.58
N ALA A 125 2.18 27.79 12.89
CA ALA A 125 2.98 27.90 11.68
C ALA A 125 4.41 27.39 11.91
N PRO A 126 5.05 26.78 10.89
CA PRO A 126 6.44 26.39 10.97
C PRO A 126 7.31 27.56 11.45
N SER A 127 8.22 27.30 12.40
CA SER A 127 9.21 28.27 12.82
C SER A 127 10.37 28.27 11.83
N ALA A 128 10.97 29.39 11.56
CA ALA A 128 11.97 29.66 10.54
C ALA A 128 11.34 30.04 9.18
N ASP A 129 12.14 30.16 8.17
CA ASP A 129 11.76 30.57 6.82
C ASP A 129 11.52 29.32 5.97
N PRO A 130 10.30 28.77 5.95
CA PRO A 130 10.03 27.58 5.16
C PRO A 130 10.13 27.92 3.67
N ALA A 131 10.30 26.91 2.82
CA ALA A 131 10.27 27.09 1.38
C ALA A 131 8.89 27.62 0.94
N ASP A 132 8.86 28.42 -0.12
CA ASP A 132 7.61 28.80 -0.77
C ASP A 132 6.79 27.55 -1.12
N ASP A 133 5.48 27.67 -1.09
CA ASP A 133 4.51 26.59 -1.29
C ASP A 133 4.52 25.49 -0.20
N THR A 134 5.20 25.73 0.95
CA THR A 134 5.07 24.84 2.10
C THR A 134 3.65 24.88 2.66
N ILE A 135 2.99 23.74 2.71
CA ILE A 135 1.62 23.61 3.23
C ILE A 135 1.67 23.01 4.63
N TRP A 136 0.90 23.58 5.56
CA TRP A 136 0.74 23.02 6.89
C TRP A 136 -0.72 23.07 7.36
N VAL A 137 -1.05 22.18 8.27
CA VAL A 137 -2.35 22.16 8.93
C VAL A 137 -2.19 22.75 10.32
N ASP A 138 -2.77 23.94 10.55
CA ASP A 138 -2.81 24.53 11.88
C ASP A 138 -4.00 23.97 12.65
N SER A 139 -3.72 23.23 13.70
CA SER A 139 -4.72 22.61 14.58
C SER A 139 -5.00 23.43 15.84
N SER A 140 -4.50 24.66 15.93
CA SER A 140 -4.77 25.54 17.06
C SER A 140 -6.26 25.95 17.12
N ALA A 141 -6.78 26.15 18.32
CA ALA A 141 -8.18 26.55 18.51
C ALA A 141 -8.53 27.91 17.87
N THR A 142 -7.52 28.71 17.56
CA THR A 142 -7.71 30.11 17.06
C THR A 142 -7.48 30.24 15.56
N LYS A 143 -6.79 29.30 14.94
CA LYS A 143 -6.38 29.39 13.52
C LYS A 143 -6.58 28.07 12.76
N TRP A 144 -7.55 27.31 13.14
CA TRP A 144 -7.81 26.02 12.54
C TRP A 144 -7.97 26.12 11.01
N GLY A 145 -7.14 25.40 10.26
CA GLY A 145 -7.19 25.43 8.79
C GLY A 145 -5.94 24.86 8.13
N ILE A 146 -6.00 24.84 6.81
CA ILE A 146 -4.86 24.52 5.94
C ILE A 146 -4.28 25.85 5.46
N PHE A 147 -2.99 26.01 5.61
CA PHE A 147 -2.27 27.22 5.23
C PHE A 147 -1.16 26.88 4.25
N GLU A 148 -0.80 27.84 3.43
CA GLU A 148 0.31 27.79 2.50
C GLU A 148 1.23 28.95 2.78
N TYR A 149 2.53 28.72 2.81
CA TYR A 149 3.52 29.78 2.93
C TYR A 149 3.82 30.37 1.55
N SER A 150 3.79 31.67 1.46
CA SER A 150 4.17 32.43 0.30
C SER A 150 4.95 33.67 0.78
N ASN A 151 6.17 33.82 0.24
CA ASN A 151 7.04 34.98 0.54
C ASN A 151 6.70 36.17 -0.38
#